data_a8be28d9783525f5e35ff60cf43902fe
#
_entry.id   a8be28d9783525f5e35ff60cf43902fe
#
_cell.length_a   1.000
_cell.length_b   1.000
_cell.length_c   1.000
_cell.angle_alpha   90.00
_cell.angle_beta   90.00
_cell.angle_gamma   90.00
#
_symmetry.space_group_name_H-M   'P 1'
#
loop_
_entity.id
_entity.type
_entity.pdbx_description
1 polymer ?
#
loop_
_entity_poly.entity_id
_entity_poly.type
_entity_poly.pdbx_seq_one_letter_code
_entity_poly.pdbx_strand_id
1 'polypeptide(L)'
;MQLGHYLFPVVHGIVGLAGFCFIAFLISENRRAIRWRQVFAGLIAQIVILLMLFLIPWFADVFMAINAVVQTLMRATLDATGVVFGYIGGGSLPFAVTPTGQSSLMILALQALPLVITIAALASLLTYWGVLNKVVQGMGWLLKRIFDVGGALGVGVSSNIFLGVSEAPLMIRPYLKQLTRSELFTLMTVGLAGTTGTVMGLYVAILSGVLGKMGMMHVISAVLVTIPAVITIARIIVPEVDEMTEGRLAHQHEASNSVEALTLGAFEGGKILLGIIVMMIGVVALVKFIDKGLALVHFGDLHLSMTGIMTWVMEPLVWLMGVPGNQMHIAANLMASKVVINELVAFEKLGVVRHSLDPRTELILVYAMCGFSNFSSIGILIGTYNALIPGRRAEYVKLSFKALIAAVLCTSMSGTVLGMFYGVLPSM
;
A
#
# COMPACT_ATOMS: atom_id res chain seq x y z
N MET A 1 -14.71 21.60 -27.73
CA MET A 1 -13.35 21.12 -27.37
C MET A 1 -13.22 20.73 -25.88
N GLN A 2 -13.89 21.39 -24.93
CA GLN A 2 -13.77 21.05 -23.49
C GLN A 2 -14.33 19.66 -23.12
N LEU A 3 -15.41 19.19 -23.72
CA LEU A 3 -16.01 17.87 -23.41
C LEU A 3 -15.07 16.70 -23.72
N GLY A 4 -14.29 16.77 -24.81
CA GLY A 4 -13.35 15.73 -25.19
C GLY A 4 -12.16 15.58 -24.22
N HIS A 5 -11.78 16.66 -23.55
CA HIS A 5 -10.68 16.67 -22.58
C HIS A 5 -11.02 15.90 -21.30
N TYR A 6 -12.30 15.88 -20.91
CA TYR A 6 -12.79 15.11 -19.75
C TYR A 6 -13.19 13.67 -20.11
N LEU A 7 -13.67 13.46 -21.34
CA LEU A 7 -14.18 12.16 -21.74
C LEU A 7 -13.08 11.13 -21.99
N PHE A 8 -11.94 11.58 -22.55
CA PHE A 8 -10.83 10.67 -22.88
C PHE A 8 -10.23 9.96 -21.65
N PRO A 9 -9.91 10.64 -20.52
CA PRO A 9 -9.41 9.98 -19.30
C PRO A 9 -10.41 8.97 -18.73
N VAL A 10 -11.72 9.29 -18.77
CA VAL A 10 -12.77 8.39 -18.27
C VAL A 10 -12.89 7.14 -19.11
N VAL A 11 -12.94 7.29 -20.45
CA VAL A 11 -13.03 6.15 -21.38
C VAL A 11 -11.78 5.26 -21.26
N HIS A 12 -10.59 5.88 -21.24
CA HIS A 12 -9.34 5.13 -21.07
C HIS A 12 -9.32 4.38 -19.74
N GLY A 13 -9.74 5.02 -18.64
CA GLY A 13 -9.81 4.39 -17.33
C GLY A 13 -10.81 3.21 -17.30
N ILE A 14 -11.95 3.30 -17.96
CA ILE A 14 -12.88 2.16 -18.10
C ILE A 14 -12.19 0.99 -18.83
N VAL A 15 -11.48 1.26 -19.92
CA VAL A 15 -10.68 0.26 -20.64
C VAL A 15 -9.61 -0.33 -19.70
N GLY A 16 -8.96 0.51 -18.92
CA GLY A 16 -7.96 0.09 -17.93
C GLY A 16 -8.53 -0.86 -16.87
N LEU A 17 -9.63 -0.47 -16.23
CA LEU A 17 -10.32 -1.32 -15.24
C LEU A 17 -10.77 -2.66 -15.84
N ALA A 18 -11.32 -2.64 -17.06
CA ALA A 18 -11.67 -3.86 -17.77
C ALA A 18 -10.43 -4.71 -18.08
N GLY A 19 -9.31 -4.09 -18.48
CA GLY A 19 -8.04 -4.74 -18.74
C GLY A 19 -7.47 -5.44 -17.51
N PHE A 20 -7.48 -4.79 -16.34
CA PHE A 20 -7.04 -5.41 -15.08
C PHE A 20 -7.93 -6.59 -14.68
N CYS A 21 -9.26 -6.44 -14.82
CA CYS A 21 -10.20 -7.55 -14.60
C CYS A 21 -9.95 -8.70 -15.59
N PHE A 22 -9.61 -8.40 -16.83
CA PHE A 22 -9.30 -9.41 -17.85
C PHE A 22 -7.98 -10.14 -17.52
N ILE A 23 -6.94 -9.44 -17.09
CA ILE A 23 -5.69 -10.07 -16.63
C ILE A 23 -5.98 -11.00 -15.44
N ALA A 24 -6.77 -10.55 -14.46
CA ALA A 24 -7.19 -11.37 -13.33
C ALA A 24 -7.99 -12.61 -13.78
N PHE A 25 -8.87 -12.45 -14.78
CA PHE A 25 -9.66 -13.54 -15.36
C PHE A 25 -8.77 -14.59 -16.06
N LEU A 26 -7.69 -14.19 -16.73
CA LEU A 26 -6.77 -15.11 -17.39
C LEU A 26 -6.09 -16.06 -16.38
N ILE A 27 -5.74 -15.57 -15.17
CA ILE A 27 -5.08 -16.33 -14.11
C ILE A 27 -6.05 -16.94 -13.09
N SER A 28 -7.37 -16.82 -13.34
CA SER A 28 -8.44 -17.34 -12.48
C SER A 28 -8.37 -18.86 -12.34
N GLU A 29 -8.56 -19.35 -11.11
CA GLU A 29 -8.62 -20.80 -10.81
C GLU A 29 -9.93 -21.44 -11.22
N ASN A 30 -11.03 -20.68 -11.24
CA ASN A 30 -12.34 -21.19 -11.64
C ASN A 30 -13.20 -20.08 -12.29
N ARG A 31 -13.01 -19.90 -13.59
CA ARG A 31 -13.69 -18.83 -14.36
C ARG A 31 -15.22 -18.93 -14.34
N ARG A 32 -15.79 -20.13 -14.15
CA ARG A 32 -17.25 -20.35 -14.13
C ARG A 32 -17.90 -19.93 -12.82
N ALA A 33 -17.13 -19.90 -11.72
CA ALA A 33 -17.61 -19.53 -10.40
C ALA A 33 -17.54 -18.02 -10.12
N ILE A 34 -17.04 -17.22 -11.06
CA ILE A 34 -16.92 -15.76 -10.88
C ILE A 34 -18.32 -15.14 -10.80
N ARG A 35 -18.59 -14.45 -9.69
CA ARG A 35 -19.84 -13.72 -9.45
C ARG A 35 -19.72 -12.29 -9.97
N TRP A 36 -19.98 -12.07 -11.26
CA TRP A 36 -19.82 -10.78 -11.94
C TRP A 36 -20.56 -9.63 -11.26
N ARG A 37 -21.70 -9.89 -10.61
CA ARG A 37 -22.41 -8.87 -9.82
C ARG A 37 -21.54 -8.29 -8.71
N GLN A 38 -20.72 -9.11 -8.04
CA GLN A 38 -19.80 -8.64 -6.99
C GLN A 38 -18.61 -7.89 -7.59
N VAL A 39 -18.13 -8.29 -8.76
CA VAL A 39 -17.07 -7.60 -9.50
C VAL A 39 -17.53 -6.18 -9.86
N PHE A 40 -18.72 -6.03 -10.46
CA PHE A 40 -19.27 -4.70 -10.79
C PHE A 40 -19.53 -3.86 -9.54
N ALA A 41 -20.05 -4.45 -8.47
CA ALA A 41 -20.24 -3.75 -7.19
C ALA A 41 -18.91 -3.20 -6.64
N GLY A 42 -17.81 -3.97 -6.75
CA GLY A 42 -16.50 -3.54 -6.33
C GLY A 42 -15.91 -2.42 -7.19
N LEU A 43 -16.09 -2.47 -8.52
CA LEU A 43 -15.68 -1.39 -9.41
C LEU A 43 -16.44 -0.09 -9.12
N ILE A 44 -17.74 -0.18 -8.92
CA ILE A 44 -18.58 0.98 -8.56
C ILE A 44 -18.17 1.52 -7.19
N ALA A 45 -17.92 0.65 -6.22
CA ALA A 45 -17.53 1.05 -4.88
C ALA A 45 -16.21 1.84 -4.87
N GLN A 46 -15.21 1.46 -5.70
CA GLN A 46 -13.97 2.23 -5.84
C GLN A 46 -14.25 3.67 -6.28
N ILE A 47 -15.08 3.83 -7.32
CA ILE A 47 -15.45 5.14 -7.85
C ILE A 47 -16.23 5.94 -6.80
N VAL A 48 -17.23 5.33 -6.18
CA VAL A 48 -18.08 5.98 -5.16
C VAL A 48 -17.23 6.43 -3.97
N ILE A 49 -16.34 5.58 -3.45
CA ILE A 49 -15.46 5.93 -2.34
C ILE A 49 -14.57 7.10 -2.73
N LEU A 50 -13.91 7.07 -3.90
CA LEU A 50 -13.06 8.17 -4.35
C LEU A 50 -13.86 9.48 -4.42
N LEU A 51 -15.02 9.47 -5.09
CA LEU A 51 -15.85 10.66 -5.24
C LEU A 51 -16.36 11.18 -3.89
N MET A 52 -16.79 10.29 -2.99
CA MET A 52 -17.21 10.68 -1.64
C MET A 52 -16.09 11.39 -0.87
N LEU A 53 -14.86 10.85 -0.91
CA LEU A 53 -13.72 11.40 -0.17
C LEU A 53 -13.34 12.81 -0.65
N PHE A 54 -13.51 13.11 -1.95
CA PHE A 54 -13.11 14.39 -2.52
C PHE A 54 -14.26 15.39 -2.69
N LEU A 55 -15.49 14.94 -2.91
CA LEU A 55 -16.63 15.83 -3.14
C LEU A 55 -17.34 16.27 -1.86
N ILE A 56 -17.20 15.53 -0.76
CA ILE A 56 -17.82 15.88 0.51
C ILE A 56 -16.81 16.67 1.36
N PRO A 57 -17.04 17.98 1.60
CA PRO A 57 -16.06 18.86 2.26
C PRO A 57 -15.65 18.40 3.66
N TRP A 58 -16.58 17.76 4.41
CA TRP A 58 -16.29 17.23 5.74
C TRP A 58 -15.10 16.26 5.78
N PHE A 59 -14.92 15.41 4.73
CA PHE A 59 -13.76 14.53 4.66
C PHE A 59 -12.45 15.31 4.51
N ALA A 60 -12.45 16.39 3.71
CA ALA A 60 -11.28 17.24 3.58
C ALA A 60 -10.86 17.84 4.93
N ASP A 61 -11.81 18.33 5.73
CA ASP A 61 -11.53 18.88 7.06
C ASP A 61 -10.95 17.81 8.01
N VAL A 62 -11.53 16.61 8.02
CA VAL A 62 -11.03 15.49 8.81
C VAL A 62 -9.61 15.10 8.39
N PHE A 63 -9.34 15.01 7.08
CA PHE A 63 -8.01 14.66 6.59
C PHE A 63 -6.98 15.76 6.86
N MET A 64 -7.35 17.04 6.80
CA MET A 64 -6.50 18.15 7.21
C MET A 64 -6.15 18.07 8.70
N ALA A 65 -7.10 17.74 9.55
CA ALA A 65 -6.87 17.53 10.98
C ALA A 65 -5.92 16.36 11.24
N ILE A 66 -6.15 15.21 10.57
CA ILE A 66 -5.24 14.05 10.66
C ILE A 66 -3.83 14.41 10.16
N ASN A 67 -3.73 15.12 9.04
CA ASN A 67 -2.44 15.58 8.52
C ASN A 67 -1.70 16.48 9.52
N ALA A 68 -2.39 17.39 10.18
CA ALA A 68 -1.80 18.26 11.22
C ALA A 68 -1.25 17.43 12.39
N VAL A 69 -1.97 16.41 12.84
CA VAL A 69 -1.50 15.47 13.88
C VAL A 69 -0.25 14.73 13.41
N VAL A 70 -0.26 14.17 12.19
CA VAL A 70 0.89 13.43 11.64
C VAL A 70 2.11 14.34 11.48
N GLN A 71 1.94 15.58 11.00
CA GLN A 71 3.03 16.54 10.88
C GLN A 71 3.61 16.91 12.27
N THR A 72 2.75 17.01 13.29
CA THR A 72 3.20 17.26 14.67
C THR A 72 3.98 16.06 15.20
N LEU A 73 3.50 14.83 14.98
CA LEU A 73 4.22 13.59 15.34
C LEU A 73 5.55 13.47 14.61
N MET A 74 5.60 13.83 13.32
CA MET A 74 6.86 13.87 12.57
C MET A 74 7.90 14.78 13.22
N ARG A 75 7.52 16.02 13.55
CA ARG A 75 8.41 16.99 14.20
C ARG A 75 8.87 16.47 15.55
N ALA A 76 7.95 16.04 16.40
CA ALA A 76 8.27 15.48 17.72
C ALA A 76 9.21 14.26 17.62
N THR A 77 9.00 13.39 16.62
CA THR A 77 9.89 12.24 16.38
C THR A 77 11.27 12.69 15.92
N LEU A 78 11.34 13.69 15.03
CA LEU A 78 12.63 14.24 14.56
C LEU A 78 13.41 14.91 15.70
N ASP A 79 12.72 15.62 16.58
CA ASP A 79 13.34 16.18 17.81
C ASP A 79 13.89 15.06 18.70
N ALA A 80 13.11 14.00 18.91
CA ALA A 80 13.55 12.85 19.71
C ALA A 80 14.75 12.11 19.08
N THR A 81 14.74 11.89 17.77
CA THR A 81 15.88 11.27 17.06
C THR A 81 17.11 12.18 17.06
N GLY A 82 16.91 13.50 17.01
CA GLY A 82 17.97 14.50 17.20
C GLY A 82 18.64 14.40 18.58
N VAL A 83 17.87 14.13 19.63
CA VAL A 83 18.41 13.90 20.99
C VAL A 83 19.16 12.57 21.06
N VAL A 84 18.61 11.49 20.49
CA VAL A 84 19.18 10.13 20.59
C VAL A 84 20.42 9.95 19.69
N PHE A 85 20.38 10.46 18.46
CA PHE A 85 21.40 10.24 17.44
C PHE A 85 22.19 11.51 17.08
N GLY A 86 21.92 12.65 17.73
CA GLY A 86 22.57 13.91 17.40
C GLY A 86 22.27 14.40 15.99
N TYR A 87 23.25 15.00 15.33
CA TYR A 87 23.08 15.58 14.01
C TYR A 87 22.65 14.58 12.91
N ILE A 88 23.03 13.31 13.00
CA ILE A 88 22.61 12.29 12.03
C ILE A 88 21.12 11.92 12.18
N GLY A 89 20.53 12.16 13.35
CA GLY A 89 19.12 12.00 13.66
C GLY A 89 18.28 13.26 13.40
N GLY A 90 18.85 14.31 12.81
CA GLY A 90 18.17 15.58 12.52
C GLY A 90 18.41 16.69 13.54
N GLY A 91 19.32 16.47 14.52
CA GLY A 91 19.77 17.52 15.45
C GLY A 91 20.67 18.56 14.79
N SER A 92 21.14 19.54 15.58
CA SER A 92 21.99 20.64 15.11
C SER A 92 23.28 20.13 14.47
N LEU A 93 23.58 20.64 13.27
CA LEU A 93 24.80 20.25 12.55
C LEU A 93 26.05 20.89 13.22
N PRO A 94 27.10 20.11 13.46
CA PRO A 94 28.36 20.61 14.01
C PRO A 94 29.29 21.22 12.92
N PHE A 95 28.81 21.32 11.68
CA PHE A 95 29.57 21.81 10.51
C PHE A 95 28.69 22.65 9.60
N ALA A 96 29.35 23.50 8.77
CA ALA A 96 28.64 24.27 7.74
C ALA A 96 28.35 23.40 6.50
N VAL A 97 27.14 23.53 5.95
CA VAL A 97 26.70 22.77 4.78
C VAL A 97 26.88 23.61 3.54
N THR A 98 27.50 23.04 2.52
CA THR A 98 27.58 23.68 1.18
C THR A 98 26.20 23.59 0.49
N PRO A 99 25.84 24.54 -0.42
CA PRO A 99 24.54 24.50 -1.13
C PRO A 99 24.27 23.19 -1.85
N THR A 100 25.30 22.53 -2.39
CA THR A 100 25.24 21.23 -3.04
C THR A 100 25.08 20.05 -2.08
N GLY A 101 25.46 20.22 -0.81
CA GLY A 101 25.37 19.18 0.23
C GLY A 101 24.00 19.08 0.92
N GLN A 102 23.11 20.06 0.76
CA GLN A 102 21.85 20.10 1.48
C GLN A 102 20.92 18.92 1.13
N SER A 103 20.91 18.44 -0.11
CA SER A 103 20.11 17.31 -0.55
C SER A 103 20.57 15.96 0.02
N SER A 104 21.81 15.87 0.53
CA SER A 104 22.42 14.64 1.06
C SER A 104 22.33 14.51 2.57
N LEU A 105 21.71 15.46 3.27
CA LEU A 105 21.64 15.47 4.73
C LEU A 105 20.55 14.57 5.32
N MET A 106 19.56 14.19 4.51
CA MET A 106 18.47 13.34 4.99
C MET A 106 18.95 11.89 5.08
N ILE A 107 18.97 11.34 6.28
CA ILE A 107 19.26 9.93 6.54
C ILE A 107 17.94 9.22 6.82
N LEU A 108 17.40 8.53 5.79
CA LEU A 108 16.10 7.87 5.84
C LEU A 108 15.93 7.01 7.10
N ALA A 109 16.93 6.17 7.43
CA ALA A 109 16.86 5.22 8.53
C ALA A 109 16.75 5.87 9.92
N LEU A 110 17.31 7.07 10.10
CA LEU A 110 17.44 7.73 11.40
C LEU A 110 16.54 8.97 11.56
N GLN A 111 16.05 9.54 10.46
CA GLN A 111 15.23 10.75 10.48
C GLN A 111 13.78 10.50 10.09
N ALA A 112 13.51 9.68 9.07
CA ALA A 112 12.16 9.44 8.60
C ALA A 112 11.55 8.13 9.13
N LEU A 113 12.26 7.01 9.04
CA LEU A 113 11.75 5.70 9.48
C LEU A 113 11.37 5.63 10.98
N PRO A 114 12.03 6.34 11.94
CA PRO A 114 11.64 6.28 13.34
C PRO A 114 10.21 6.78 13.63
N LEU A 115 9.60 7.54 12.73
CA LEU A 115 8.18 7.91 12.82
C LEU A 115 7.26 6.69 12.99
N VAL A 116 7.66 5.54 12.45
CA VAL A 116 6.92 4.27 12.60
C VAL A 116 6.80 3.87 14.08
N ILE A 117 7.84 4.12 14.90
CA ILE A 117 7.81 3.82 16.34
C ILE A 117 6.74 4.65 17.03
N THR A 118 6.73 5.95 16.79
CA THR A 118 5.79 6.89 17.42
C THR A 118 4.34 6.58 17.03
N ILE A 119 4.10 6.29 15.74
CA ILE A 119 2.75 5.95 15.25
C ILE A 119 2.32 4.58 15.78
N ALA A 120 3.21 3.59 15.85
CA ALA A 120 2.88 2.27 16.39
C ALA A 120 2.52 2.36 17.89
N ALA A 121 3.25 3.16 18.68
CA ALA A 121 2.93 3.42 20.07
C ALA A 121 1.54 4.04 20.23
N LEU A 122 1.20 5.03 19.39
CA LEU A 122 -0.12 5.66 19.40
C LEU A 122 -1.22 4.70 18.96
N ALA A 123 -1.00 3.91 17.91
CA ALA A 123 -1.94 2.91 17.43
C ALA A 123 -2.25 1.84 18.50
N SER A 124 -1.22 1.36 19.22
CA SER A 124 -1.38 0.43 20.33
C SER A 124 -2.22 1.03 21.47
N LEU A 125 -1.99 2.31 21.81
CA LEU A 125 -2.79 3.03 22.80
C LEU A 125 -4.26 3.16 22.38
N LEU A 126 -4.53 3.52 21.13
CA LEU A 126 -5.88 3.62 20.57
C LEU A 126 -6.59 2.24 20.54
N THR A 127 -5.84 1.17 20.32
CA THR A 127 -6.34 -0.22 20.40
C THR A 127 -6.69 -0.57 21.84
N TYR A 128 -5.85 -0.24 22.82
CA TYR A 128 -6.09 -0.45 24.23
C TYR A 128 -7.35 0.29 24.70
N TRP A 129 -7.55 1.54 24.29
CA TRP A 129 -8.77 2.30 24.58
C TRP A 129 -10.01 1.80 23.82
N GLY A 130 -9.86 0.82 22.94
CA GLY A 130 -10.96 0.22 22.16
C GLY A 130 -11.44 1.10 21.00
N VAL A 131 -10.83 2.25 20.75
CA VAL A 131 -11.20 3.16 19.66
C VAL A 131 -11.00 2.47 18.31
N LEU A 132 -9.80 1.93 18.09
CA LEU A 132 -9.46 1.25 16.85
C LEU A 132 -10.33 0.01 16.62
N ASN A 133 -10.60 -0.74 17.67
CA ASN A 133 -11.45 -1.94 17.61
C ASN A 133 -12.88 -1.62 17.14
N LYS A 134 -13.48 -0.51 17.60
CA LYS A 134 -14.81 -0.06 17.15
C LYS A 134 -14.80 0.34 15.68
N VAL A 135 -13.76 1.05 15.24
CA VAL A 135 -13.61 1.44 13.82
C VAL A 135 -13.49 0.20 12.93
N VAL A 136 -12.62 -0.75 13.29
CA VAL A 136 -12.42 -2.00 12.55
C VAL A 136 -13.72 -2.81 12.48
N GLN A 137 -14.47 -2.93 13.60
CA GLN A 137 -15.75 -3.64 13.61
C GLN A 137 -16.79 -2.96 12.71
N GLY A 138 -16.90 -1.63 12.75
CA GLY A 138 -17.81 -0.87 11.91
C GLY A 138 -17.50 -1.04 10.42
N MET A 139 -16.22 -0.95 10.06
CA MET A 139 -15.78 -1.18 8.68
C MET A 139 -15.99 -2.63 8.24
N GLY A 140 -15.69 -3.60 9.09
CA GLY A 140 -15.92 -5.03 8.82
C GLY A 140 -17.40 -5.32 8.57
N TRP A 141 -18.31 -4.73 9.36
CA TRP A 141 -19.75 -4.81 9.14
C TRP A 141 -20.16 -4.20 7.78
N LEU A 142 -19.61 -3.04 7.43
CA LEU A 142 -19.86 -2.37 6.15
C LEU A 142 -19.41 -3.23 4.96
N LEU A 143 -18.19 -3.80 5.05
CA LEU A 143 -17.64 -4.68 4.01
C LEU A 143 -18.50 -5.95 3.85
N LYS A 144 -18.92 -6.57 4.97
CA LYS A 144 -19.85 -7.71 4.94
C LYS A 144 -21.15 -7.34 4.20
N ARG A 145 -21.71 -6.18 4.47
CA ARG A 145 -22.98 -5.74 3.87
C ARG A 145 -22.88 -5.38 2.39
N ILE A 146 -21.78 -4.74 1.96
CA ILE A 146 -21.60 -4.27 0.57
C ILE A 146 -21.13 -5.40 -0.34
N PHE A 147 -20.16 -6.20 0.12
CA PHE A 147 -19.45 -7.16 -0.72
C PHE A 147 -19.84 -8.62 -0.46
N ASP A 148 -20.74 -8.85 0.47
CA ASP A 148 -21.14 -10.22 0.87
C ASP A 148 -19.88 -11.06 1.17
N VAL A 149 -19.06 -10.58 2.11
CA VAL A 149 -17.88 -11.29 2.63
C VAL A 149 -18.16 -11.88 3.99
N GLY A 150 -17.47 -12.96 4.34
CA GLY A 150 -17.55 -13.56 5.68
C GLY A 150 -17.16 -12.58 6.78
N GLY A 151 -17.76 -12.71 7.96
CA GLY A 151 -17.51 -11.79 9.07
C GLY A 151 -16.04 -11.76 9.50
N ALA A 152 -15.37 -12.92 9.52
CA ALA A 152 -13.94 -13.02 9.80
C ALA A 152 -13.09 -12.26 8.76
N LEU A 153 -13.37 -12.47 7.47
CA LEU A 153 -12.66 -11.76 6.39
C LEU A 153 -12.90 -10.25 6.46
N GLY A 154 -14.14 -9.81 6.69
CA GLY A 154 -14.47 -8.39 6.80
C GLY A 154 -13.65 -7.68 7.90
N VAL A 155 -13.50 -8.32 9.06
CA VAL A 155 -12.64 -7.82 10.15
C VAL A 155 -11.17 -7.85 9.76
N GLY A 156 -10.68 -8.92 9.16
CA GLY A 156 -9.27 -9.04 8.74
C GLY A 156 -8.87 -7.98 7.72
N VAL A 157 -9.72 -7.75 6.70
CA VAL A 157 -9.50 -6.70 5.69
C VAL A 157 -9.53 -5.30 6.31
N SER A 158 -10.51 -5.03 7.19
CA SER A 158 -10.60 -3.73 7.87
C SER A 158 -9.43 -3.48 8.82
N SER A 159 -8.95 -4.52 9.50
CA SER A 159 -7.77 -4.42 10.37
C SER A 159 -6.52 -4.04 9.60
N ASN A 160 -6.39 -4.50 8.36
CA ASN A 160 -5.19 -4.23 7.54
C ASN A 160 -4.98 -2.75 7.21
N ILE A 161 -6.03 -1.92 7.25
CA ILE A 161 -5.92 -0.47 7.04
C ILE A 161 -5.05 0.19 8.13
N PHE A 162 -5.12 -0.33 9.33
CA PHE A 162 -4.45 0.24 10.50
C PHE A 162 -3.22 -0.57 10.91
N LEU A 163 -3.31 -1.88 10.74
CA LEU A 163 -2.31 -2.86 11.15
C LEU A 163 -1.59 -3.42 9.92
N GLY A 164 -0.40 -3.95 10.14
CA GLY A 164 0.44 -4.50 9.08
C GLY A 164 -0.02 -5.84 8.54
N VAL A 165 0.66 -6.29 7.49
CA VAL A 165 0.48 -7.61 6.88
C VAL A 165 0.64 -8.76 7.89
N SER A 166 1.45 -8.55 8.92
CA SER A 166 1.71 -9.53 9.99
C SER A 166 0.69 -9.46 11.13
N GLU A 167 0.14 -8.28 11.41
CA GLU A 167 -0.69 -8.00 12.58
C GLU A 167 -2.18 -8.16 12.28
N ALA A 168 -2.63 -7.75 11.09
CA ALA A 168 -4.03 -7.84 10.73
C ALA A 168 -4.60 -9.29 10.81
N PRO A 169 -3.87 -10.35 10.39
CA PRO A 169 -4.33 -11.72 10.58
C PRO A 169 -4.48 -12.14 12.04
N LEU A 170 -3.71 -11.52 12.97
CA LEU A 170 -3.84 -11.83 14.41
C LEU A 170 -5.22 -11.46 14.96
N MET A 171 -5.85 -10.39 14.41
CA MET A 171 -7.18 -9.95 14.83
C MET A 171 -8.29 -10.98 14.57
N ILE A 172 -8.04 -11.94 13.67
CA ILE A 172 -8.94 -13.02 13.32
C ILE A 172 -8.30 -14.40 13.55
N ARG A 173 -7.25 -14.46 14.38
CA ARG A 173 -6.46 -15.67 14.64
C ARG A 173 -7.30 -16.95 14.89
N PRO A 174 -8.39 -16.93 15.68
CA PRO A 174 -9.20 -18.12 15.91
C PRO A 174 -9.84 -18.69 14.63
N TYR A 175 -10.07 -17.84 13.64
CA TYR A 175 -10.78 -18.18 12.38
C TYR A 175 -9.83 -18.53 11.24
N LEU A 176 -8.52 -18.19 11.32
CA LEU A 176 -7.57 -18.34 10.23
C LEU A 176 -7.49 -19.76 9.63
N LYS A 177 -7.66 -20.78 10.50
CA LYS A 177 -7.63 -22.20 10.07
C LYS A 177 -8.87 -22.57 9.26
N GLN A 178 -9.99 -21.88 9.49
CA GLN A 178 -11.30 -22.16 8.90
C GLN A 178 -11.57 -21.33 7.64
N LEU A 179 -10.76 -20.29 7.38
CA LEU A 179 -10.92 -19.46 6.18
C LEU A 179 -10.96 -20.33 4.93
N THR A 180 -11.92 -20.03 4.05
CA THR A 180 -11.95 -20.64 2.71
C THR A 180 -10.69 -20.30 1.94
N ARG A 181 -10.44 -20.97 0.84
CA ARG A 181 -9.31 -20.67 -0.03
C ARG A 181 -9.41 -19.24 -0.60
N SER A 182 -10.60 -18.81 -0.98
CA SER A 182 -10.88 -17.46 -1.47
C SER A 182 -10.67 -16.39 -0.39
N GLU A 183 -11.14 -16.65 0.83
CA GLU A 183 -10.96 -15.74 1.97
C GLU A 183 -9.48 -15.60 2.34
N LEU A 184 -8.74 -16.72 2.41
CA LEU A 184 -7.30 -16.70 2.69
C LEU A 184 -6.56 -15.91 1.61
N PHE A 185 -6.87 -16.14 0.33
CA PHE A 185 -6.26 -15.41 -0.78
C PHE A 185 -6.58 -13.91 -0.74
N THR A 186 -7.83 -13.55 -0.42
CA THR A 186 -8.24 -12.15 -0.27
C THR A 186 -7.48 -11.47 0.87
N LEU A 187 -7.35 -12.15 2.02
CA LEU A 187 -6.59 -11.63 3.17
C LEU A 187 -5.10 -11.46 2.86
N MET A 188 -4.50 -12.40 2.13
CA MET A 188 -3.13 -12.30 1.65
C MET A 188 -2.97 -11.15 0.65
N THR A 189 -3.93 -10.98 -0.25
CA THR A 189 -3.91 -9.90 -1.26
C THR A 189 -4.03 -8.53 -0.61
N VAL A 190 -4.91 -8.34 0.39
CA VAL A 190 -5.03 -7.06 1.08
C VAL A 190 -3.78 -6.74 1.89
N GLY A 191 -3.11 -7.75 2.46
CA GLY A 191 -1.82 -7.57 3.14
C GLY A 191 -0.75 -7.00 2.22
N LEU A 192 -0.71 -7.44 0.95
CA LEU A 192 0.26 -6.94 -0.04
C LEU A 192 -0.21 -5.68 -0.77
N ALA A 193 -1.50 -5.49 -0.99
CA ALA A 193 -2.04 -4.31 -1.68
C ALA A 193 -2.22 -3.11 -0.74
N GLY A 194 -2.43 -3.37 0.54
CA GLY A 194 -2.66 -2.36 1.56
C GLY A 194 -1.37 -1.70 2.03
N THR A 195 -1.56 -0.65 2.82
CA THR A 195 -0.52 0.07 3.54
C THR A 195 -0.97 0.22 4.98
N THR A 196 -0.05 0.12 5.92
CA THR A 196 -0.36 0.23 7.35
C THR A 196 -0.47 1.68 7.79
N GLY A 197 -1.30 1.94 8.78
CA GLY A 197 -1.40 3.28 9.39
C GLY A 197 -0.05 3.83 9.85
N THR A 198 0.83 2.94 10.35
CA THR A 198 2.18 3.30 10.80
C THR A 198 3.08 3.80 9.66
N VAL A 199 2.91 3.28 8.46
CA VAL A 199 3.72 3.63 7.29
C VAL A 199 3.11 4.76 6.45
N MET A 200 1.79 4.99 6.54
CA MET A 200 1.12 6.10 5.84
C MET A 200 1.74 7.45 6.17
N GLY A 201 2.05 7.70 7.44
CA GLY A 201 2.73 8.94 7.86
C GLY A 201 4.11 9.09 7.24
N LEU A 202 4.86 7.99 7.10
CA LEU A 202 6.15 7.97 6.43
C LEU A 202 6.02 8.30 4.93
N TYR A 203 5.00 7.77 4.25
CA TYR A 203 4.74 8.10 2.84
C TYR A 203 4.45 9.59 2.66
N VAL A 204 3.63 10.17 3.55
CA VAL A 204 3.37 11.62 3.53
C VAL A 204 4.65 12.42 3.75
N ALA A 205 5.55 11.96 4.62
CA ALA A 205 6.83 12.61 4.85
C ALA A 205 7.70 12.62 3.59
N ILE A 206 7.88 11.46 2.95
CA ILE A 206 8.69 11.31 1.73
C ILE A 206 8.06 12.08 0.56
N LEU A 207 6.73 12.02 0.44
CA LEU A 207 5.97 12.65 -0.64
C LEU A 207 5.60 14.11 -0.37
N SER A 208 6.07 14.72 0.72
CA SER A 208 5.71 16.09 1.08
C SER A 208 6.00 17.12 -0.02
N GLY A 209 7.07 16.91 -0.78
CA GLY A 209 7.42 17.72 -1.95
C GLY A 209 6.50 17.51 -3.16
N VAL A 210 5.82 16.37 -3.28
CA VAL A 210 4.92 15.99 -4.38
C VAL A 210 3.46 16.36 -4.03
N LEU A 211 3.00 15.98 -2.84
CA LEU A 211 1.59 16.06 -2.44
C LEU A 211 1.23 17.32 -1.64
N GLY A 212 2.23 18.09 -1.20
CA GLY A 212 1.98 19.30 -0.41
C GLY A 212 1.11 19.05 0.81
N LYS A 213 0.15 19.96 1.08
CA LYS A 213 -0.75 19.91 2.26
C LYS A 213 -1.78 18.78 2.17
N MET A 214 -2.07 18.24 0.98
CA MET A 214 -3.09 17.22 0.75
C MET A 214 -2.53 15.79 0.85
N GLY A 215 -1.25 15.63 1.23
CA GLY A 215 -0.56 14.34 1.23
C GLY A 215 -1.29 13.23 1.97
N MET A 216 -1.78 13.50 3.19
CA MET A 216 -2.51 12.50 3.97
C MET A 216 -3.84 12.11 3.31
N MET A 217 -4.56 13.07 2.72
CA MET A 217 -5.81 12.81 2.01
C MET A 217 -5.58 11.84 0.85
N HIS A 218 -4.55 12.07 0.02
CA HIS A 218 -4.23 11.19 -1.10
C HIS A 218 -3.82 9.79 -0.64
N VAL A 219 -2.95 9.68 0.38
CA VAL A 219 -2.48 8.38 0.89
C VAL A 219 -3.64 7.58 1.49
N ILE A 220 -4.48 8.18 2.33
CA ILE A 220 -5.65 7.49 2.91
C ILE A 220 -6.64 7.12 1.80
N SER A 221 -6.91 8.02 0.86
CA SER A 221 -7.81 7.75 -0.26
C SER A 221 -7.30 6.58 -1.13
N ALA A 222 -5.99 6.52 -1.41
CA ALA A 222 -5.39 5.40 -2.12
C ALA A 222 -5.67 4.06 -1.43
N VAL A 223 -5.48 4.00 -0.10
CA VAL A 223 -5.73 2.78 0.69
C VAL A 223 -7.22 2.41 0.69
N LEU A 224 -8.11 3.37 0.93
CA LEU A 224 -9.55 3.10 0.98
C LEU A 224 -10.12 2.65 -0.37
N VAL A 225 -9.65 3.24 -1.48
CA VAL A 225 -10.05 2.85 -2.85
C VAL A 225 -9.47 1.47 -3.21
N THR A 226 -8.33 1.08 -2.64
CA THR A 226 -7.72 -0.23 -2.90
C THR A 226 -8.51 -1.39 -2.29
N ILE A 227 -9.26 -1.19 -1.19
CA ILE A 227 -10.02 -2.26 -0.54
C ILE A 227 -11.05 -2.92 -1.46
N PRO A 228 -11.97 -2.18 -2.11
CA PRO A 228 -12.88 -2.77 -3.08
C PRO A 228 -12.14 -3.42 -4.27
N ALA A 229 -11.02 -2.84 -4.71
CA ALA A 229 -10.18 -3.43 -5.75
C ALA A 229 -9.68 -4.82 -5.34
N VAL A 230 -9.20 -4.97 -4.09
CA VAL A 230 -8.72 -6.25 -3.55
C VAL A 230 -9.84 -7.30 -3.57
N ILE A 231 -11.02 -6.97 -3.04
CA ILE A 231 -12.15 -7.91 -3.04
C ILE A 231 -12.54 -8.30 -4.46
N THR A 232 -12.54 -7.34 -5.39
CA THR A 232 -12.86 -7.56 -6.80
C THR A 232 -11.86 -8.51 -7.46
N ILE A 233 -10.59 -8.17 -7.45
CA ILE A 233 -9.53 -8.94 -8.12
C ILE A 233 -9.32 -10.29 -7.46
N ALA A 234 -9.32 -10.35 -6.13
CA ALA A 234 -9.14 -11.63 -5.42
C ALA A 234 -10.26 -12.62 -5.76
N ARG A 235 -11.52 -12.16 -5.84
CA ARG A 235 -12.66 -13.01 -6.20
C ARG A 235 -12.75 -13.37 -7.69
N ILE A 236 -12.05 -12.67 -8.57
CA ILE A 236 -11.86 -13.10 -9.95
C ILE A 236 -10.79 -14.20 -10.01
N ILE A 237 -9.66 -14.02 -9.32
CA ILE A 237 -8.53 -14.97 -9.38
C ILE A 237 -8.84 -16.26 -8.61
N VAL A 238 -9.37 -16.16 -7.40
CA VAL A 238 -9.80 -17.30 -6.56
C VAL A 238 -11.25 -17.06 -6.14
N PRO A 239 -12.23 -17.46 -6.99
CA PRO A 239 -13.64 -17.28 -6.70
C PRO A 239 -14.08 -18.05 -5.46
N GLU A 240 -15.06 -17.48 -4.74
CA GLU A 240 -15.65 -18.13 -3.58
C GLU A 240 -16.64 -19.21 -4.00
N VAL A 241 -16.38 -20.42 -3.59
CA VAL A 241 -17.19 -21.61 -3.87
C VAL A 241 -17.66 -22.32 -2.60
N ASP A 242 -17.05 -22.01 -1.47
CA ASP A 242 -17.34 -22.61 -0.17
C ASP A 242 -18.22 -21.69 0.69
N GLU A 243 -18.68 -22.19 1.83
CA GLU A 243 -19.38 -21.38 2.82
C GLU A 243 -18.39 -20.44 3.52
N MET A 244 -18.72 -19.15 3.53
CA MET A 244 -17.86 -18.10 4.09
C MET A 244 -17.75 -18.21 5.61
N THR A 245 -16.57 -17.91 6.13
CA THR A 245 -16.26 -17.99 7.55
C THR A 245 -16.91 -16.83 8.29
N GLU A 246 -17.90 -17.16 9.15
CA GLU A 246 -18.43 -16.19 10.11
C GLU A 246 -17.43 -15.96 11.23
N GLY A 247 -17.35 -14.73 11.72
CA GLY A 247 -16.43 -14.38 12.80
C GLY A 247 -16.55 -12.94 13.24
N ARG A 248 -15.91 -12.63 14.35
CA ARG A 248 -15.86 -11.31 14.95
C ARG A 248 -14.41 -10.99 15.34
N LEU A 249 -14.14 -9.74 15.67
CA LEU A 249 -12.85 -9.31 16.20
C LEU A 249 -12.49 -10.16 17.44
N ALA A 250 -11.34 -10.81 17.41
CA ALA A 250 -10.80 -11.50 18.57
C ALA A 250 -10.27 -10.43 19.55
N HIS A 251 -10.79 -10.41 20.79
CA HIS A 251 -10.28 -9.51 21.82
C HIS A 251 -8.87 -9.94 22.20
N GLN A 252 -7.90 -9.09 21.92
CA GLN A 252 -6.53 -9.21 22.41
C GLN A 252 -6.24 -7.97 23.25
N HIS A 253 -6.44 -8.03 24.56
CA HIS A 253 -5.85 -7.06 25.50
C HIS A 253 -4.55 -7.66 25.99
N GLU A 254 -3.43 -7.34 25.35
CA GLU A 254 -2.10 -7.71 25.84
C GLU A 254 -1.59 -6.74 26.92
N ALA A 255 -2.12 -5.50 26.95
CA ALA A 255 -1.70 -4.47 27.88
C ALA A 255 -2.68 -4.33 29.06
N SER A 256 -2.15 -4.17 30.26
CA SER A 256 -2.92 -3.97 31.50
C SER A 256 -3.23 -2.49 31.79
N ASN A 257 -2.48 -1.57 31.20
CA ASN A 257 -2.64 -0.12 31.34
C ASN A 257 -2.12 0.65 30.14
N SER A 258 -2.41 1.97 30.07
CA SER A 258 -2.05 2.84 28.93
C SER A 258 -0.52 2.97 28.73
N VAL A 259 0.26 2.94 29.82
CA VAL A 259 1.74 3.06 29.73
C VAL A 259 2.33 1.79 29.12
N GLU A 260 1.83 0.63 29.54
CA GLU A 260 2.23 -0.65 28.97
C GLU A 260 1.82 -0.75 27.49
N ALA A 261 0.62 -0.30 27.13
CA ALA A 261 0.17 -0.24 25.73
C ALA A 261 1.11 0.60 24.86
N LEU A 262 1.48 1.81 25.33
CA LEU A 262 2.47 2.66 24.65
C LEU A 262 3.82 1.97 24.50
N THR A 263 4.30 1.33 25.56
CA THR A 263 5.61 0.67 25.58
C THR A 263 5.62 -0.51 24.60
N LEU A 264 4.63 -1.38 24.65
CA LEU A 264 4.51 -2.51 23.72
C LEU A 264 4.42 -2.03 22.26
N GLY A 265 3.61 -1.00 22.00
CA GLY A 265 3.50 -0.40 20.66
C GLY A 265 4.83 0.20 20.17
N ALA A 266 5.59 0.86 21.04
CA ALA A 266 6.90 1.40 20.69
C ALA A 266 7.91 0.28 20.35
N PHE A 267 7.95 -0.82 21.11
CA PHE A 267 8.79 -1.97 20.80
C PHE A 267 8.39 -2.65 19.49
N GLU A 268 7.10 -2.81 19.21
CA GLU A 268 6.62 -3.33 17.92
C GLU A 268 7.00 -2.38 16.76
N GLY A 269 6.83 -1.07 16.93
CA GLY A 269 7.33 -0.08 15.97
C GLY A 269 8.83 -0.16 15.73
N GLY A 270 9.62 -0.43 16.76
CA GLY A 270 11.06 -0.67 16.67
C GLY A 270 11.40 -1.92 15.85
N LYS A 271 10.65 -3.01 16.02
CA LYS A 271 10.80 -4.24 15.21
C LYS A 271 10.45 -3.98 13.73
N ILE A 272 9.37 -3.22 13.47
CA ILE A 272 8.98 -2.83 12.12
C ILE A 272 10.09 -1.98 11.49
N LEU A 273 10.60 -0.96 12.20
CA LEU A 273 11.70 -0.12 11.75
C LEU A 273 12.93 -0.96 11.36
N LEU A 274 13.37 -1.83 12.27
CA LEU A 274 14.51 -2.71 12.02
C LEU A 274 14.24 -3.65 10.84
N GLY A 275 13.03 -4.20 10.75
CA GLY A 275 12.59 -5.04 9.64
C GLY A 275 12.68 -4.33 8.30
N ILE A 276 12.23 -3.07 8.22
CA ILE A 276 12.34 -2.24 7.01
C ILE A 276 13.81 -2.05 6.62
N ILE A 277 14.67 -1.66 7.56
CA ILE A 277 16.10 -1.43 7.30
C ILE A 277 16.77 -2.72 6.77
N VAL A 278 16.58 -3.84 7.49
CA VAL A 278 17.16 -5.15 7.13
C VAL A 278 16.70 -5.59 5.75
N MET A 279 15.41 -5.50 5.48
CA MET A 279 14.85 -5.89 4.19
C MET A 279 15.31 -4.97 3.06
N MET A 280 15.38 -3.66 3.28
CA MET A 280 15.91 -2.74 2.28
C MET A 280 17.36 -3.07 1.93
N ILE A 281 18.22 -3.26 2.92
CA ILE A 281 19.62 -3.60 2.67
C ILE A 281 19.72 -4.93 1.93
N GLY A 282 19.04 -5.97 2.43
CA GLY A 282 19.10 -7.31 1.86
C GLY A 282 18.60 -7.37 0.41
N VAL A 283 17.41 -6.79 0.15
CA VAL A 283 16.81 -6.81 -1.19
C VAL A 283 17.60 -5.94 -2.17
N VAL A 284 17.99 -4.71 -1.78
CA VAL A 284 18.79 -3.85 -2.65
C VAL A 284 20.14 -4.48 -2.97
N ALA A 285 20.81 -5.09 -1.98
CA ALA A 285 22.07 -5.78 -2.21
C ALA A 285 21.89 -6.98 -3.18
N LEU A 286 20.86 -7.78 -3.00
CA LEU A 286 20.55 -8.90 -3.88
C LEU A 286 20.23 -8.46 -5.31
N VAL A 287 19.39 -7.43 -5.46
CA VAL A 287 19.05 -6.86 -6.77
C VAL A 287 20.31 -6.33 -7.45
N LYS A 288 21.16 -5.59 -6.74
CA LYS A 288 22.45 -5.11 -7.28
C LYS A 288 23.40 -6.23 -7.66
N PHE A 289 23.43 -7.31 -6.89
CA PHE A 289 24.22 -8.49 -7.20
C PHE A 289 23.74 -9.18 -8.49
N ILE A 290 22.41 -9.37 -8.62
CA ILE A 290 21.82 -9.94 -9.83
C ILE A 290 22.05 -9.01 -11.04
N ASP A 291 21.88 -7.69 -10.88
CA ASP A 291 22.12 -6.71 -11.94
C ASP A 291 23.56 -6.77 -12.44
N LYS A 292 24.56 -6.97 -11.55
CA LYS A 292 25.95 -7.19 -11.95
C LYS A 292 26.12 -8.49 -12.75
N GLY A 293 25.41 -9.56 -12.39
CA GLY A 293 25.39 -10.80 -13.18
C GLY A 293 24.75 -10.62 -14.55
N LEU A 294 23.62 -9.90 -14.62
CA LEU A 294 22.93 -9.61 -15.88
C LEU A 294 23.77 -8.71 -16.81
N ALA A 295 24.54 -7.79 -16.24
CA ALA A 295 25.44 -6.92 -17.01
C ALA A 295 26.59 -7.65 -17.71
N LEU A 296 26.89 -8.91 -17.30
CA LEU A 296 27.86 -9.76 -18.00
C LEU A 296 27.29 -10.33 -19.31
N VAL A 297 25.97 -10.32 -19.45
CA VAL A 297 25.29 -10.80 -20.67
C VAL A 297 25.11 -9.63 -21.62
N HIS A 298 25.93 -9.58 -22.66
CA HIS A 298 25.90 -8.53 -23.67
C HIS A 298 24.90 -8.87 -24.78
N PHE A 299 23.80 -8.13 -24.86
CA PHE A 299 22.89 -8.13 -26.01
C PHE A 299 23.00 -6.78 -26.73
N GLY A 300 24.04 -6.58 -27.54
CA GLY A 300 24.29 -5.28 -28.18
C GLY A 300 24.44 -4.17 -27.14
N ASP A 301 23.74 -3.04 -27.34
CA ASP A 301 23.75 -1.88 -26.42
C ASP A 301 22.76 -2.01 -25.26
N LEU A 302 22.13 -3.18 -25.09
CA LEU A 302 21.09 -3.39 -24.08
C LEU A 302 21.70 -3.76 -22.73
N HIS A 303 21.64 -2.86 -21.76
CA HIS A 303 22.03 -3.15 -20.37
C HIS A 303 20.86 -3.79 -19.60
N LEU A 304 20.92 -5.10 -19.45
CA LEU A 304 19.91 -5.85 -18.70
C LEU A 304 20.03 -5.59 -17.19
N SER A 305 18.91 -5.31 -16.55
CA SER A 305 18.77 -5.23 -15.09
C SER A 305 17.41 -5.78 -14.65
N MET A 306 17.28 -6.24 -13.41
CA MET A 306 15.99 -6.72 -12.89
C MET A 306 14.91 -5.65 -13.00
N THR A 307 15.22 -4.42 -12.61
CA THR A 307 14.29 -3.30 -12.72
C THR A 307 13.97 -3.01 -14.19
N GLY A 308 14.95 -3.08 -15.10
CA GLY A 308 14.76 -2.88 -16.55
C GLY A 308 13.83 -3.93 -17.16
N ILE A 309 14.04 -5.21 -16.85
CA ILE A 309 13.15 -6.30 -17.29
C ILE A 309 11.74 -6.10 -16.74
N MET A 310 11.62 -5.76 -15.45
CA MET A 310 10.32 -5.50 -14.85
C MET A 310 9.65 -4.24 -15.42
N THR A 311 10.43 -3.24 -15.89
CA THR A 311 9.89 -2.04 -16.55
C THR A 311 9.06 -2.45 -17.78
N TRP A 312 9.58 -3.34 -18.62
CA TRP A 312 8.84 -3.82 -19.80
C TRP A 312 7.54 -4.54 -19.43
N VAL A 313 7.56 -5.31 -18.32
CA VAL A 313 6.35 -5.96 -17.78
C VAL A 313 5.34 -4.94 -17.27
N MET A 314 5.80 -3.81 -16.71
CA MET A 314 4.95 -2.75 -16.16
C MET A 314 4.40 -1.80 -17.24
N GLU A 315 5.05 -1.62 -18.39
CA GLU A 315 4.58 -0.71 -19.43
C GLU A 315 3.12 -0.93 -19.86
N PRO A 316 2.66 -2.15 -20.16
CA PRO A 316 1.25 -2.36 -20.51
C PRO A 316 0.31 -2.06 -19.33
N LEU A 317 0.72 -2.31 -18.08
CA LEU A 317 -0.09 -1.97 -16.91
C LEU A 317 -0.19 -0.46 -16.71
N VAL A 318 0.92 0.25 -16.90
CA VAL A 318 0.97 1.72 -16.82
C VAL A 318 0.15 2.37 -17.93
N TRP A 319 0.15 1.79 -19.13
CA TRP A 319 -0.74 2.22 -20.21
C TRP A 319 -2.22 2.04 -19.80
N LEU A 320 -2.60 0.90 -19.24
CA LEU A 320 -3.95 0.67 -18.72
C LEU A 320 -4.33 1.66 -17.61
N MET A 321 -3.37 2.16 -16.83
CA MET A 321 -3.62 3.20 -15.82
C MET A 321 -3.95 4.57 -16.44
N GLY A 322 -3.78 4.75 -17.74
CA GLY A 322 -4.07 5.98 -18.45
C GLY A 322 -2.91 6.98 -18.46
N VAL A 323 -1.68 6.52 -18.26
CA VAL A 323 -0.48 7.34 -18.35
C VAL A 323 -0.16 7.65 -19.83
N PRO A 324 0.18 8.91 -20.19
CA PRO A 324 0.55 9.28 -21.54
C PRO A 324 1.79 8.55 -22.05
N GLY A 325 1.84 8.23 -23.34
CA GLY A 325 2.92 7.45 -23.97
C GLY A 325 4.33 8.02 -23.76
N ASN A 326 4.47 9.36 -23.78
CA ASN A 326 5.74 10.03 -23.54
C ASN A 326 6.27 9.92 -22.10
N GLN A 327 5.43 9.55 -21.14
CA GLN A 327 5.78 9.38 -19.72
C GLN A 327 5.75 7.89 -19.30
N MET A 328 5.29 7.01 -20.19
CA MET A 328 5.00 5.61 -19.88
C MET A 328 6.25 4.87 -19.39
N HIS A 329 7.41 5.06 -20.01
CA HIS A 329 8.64 4.38 -19.61
C HIS A 329 9.13 4.81 -18.22
N ILE A 330 9.06 6.11 -17.91
CA ILE A 330 9.42 6.63 -16.56
C ILE A 330 8.47 6.06 -15.51
N ALA A 331 7.17 6.09 -15.77
CA ALA A 331 6.15 5.57 -14.89
C ALA A 331 6.29 4.05 -14.68
N ALA A 332 6.56 3.29 -15.74
CA ALA A 332 6.81 1.86 -15.67
C ALA A 332 8.07 1.53 -14.86
N ASN A 333 9.12 2.33 -14.96
CA ASN A 333 10.34 2.17 -14.17
C ASN A 333 10.11 2.40 -12.67
N LEU A 334 9.26 3.37 -12.31
CA LEU A 334 8.84 3.60 -10.92
C LEU A 334 8.04 2.41 -10.38
N MET A 335 7.06 1.90 -11.14
CA MET A 335 6.29 0.72 -10.78
C MET A 335 7.15 -0.54 -10.69
N ALA A 336 8.12 -0.70 -11.60
CA ALA A 336 9.12 -1.76 -11.56
C ALA A 336 9.98 -1.68 -10.29
N SER A 337 10.43 -0.48 -9.93
CA SER A 337 11.20 -0.24 -8.70
C SER A 337 10.41 -0.60 -7.45
N LYS A 338 9.10 -0.27 -7.42
CA LYS A 338 8.19 -0.69 -6.34
C LYS A 338 8.15 -2.21 -6.21
N VAL A 339 7.95 -2.94 -7.31
CA VAL A 339 7.78 -4.40 -7.29
C VAL A 339 9.08 -5.13 -6.98
N VAL A 340 10.20 -4.68 -7.57
CA VAL A 340 11.51 -5.33 -7.43
C VAL A 340 12.16 -5.01 -6.10
N ILE A 341 12.05 -3.76 -5.64
CA ILE A 341 12.70 -3.29 -4.41
C ILE A 341 11.63 -3.07 -3.34
N ASN A 342 11.02 -1.89 -3.32
CA ASN A 342 9.87 -1.51 -2.51
C ASN A 342 9.32 -0.14 -2.91
N GLU A 343 8.18 0.22 -2.30
CA GLU A 343 7.48 1.48 -2.54
C GLU A 343 8.25 2.70 -2.00
N LEU A 344 9.03 2.57 -0.93
CA LEU A 344 9.80 3.69 -0.37
C LEU A 344 10.85 4.19 -1.36
N VAL A 345 11.61 3.26 -1.97
CA VAL A 345 12.58 3.58 -3.03
C VAL A 345 11.88 4.13 -4.27
N ALA A 346 10.68 3.62 -4.60
CA ALA A 346 9.92 4.14 -5.73
C ALA A 346 9.43 5.57 -5.48
N PHE A 347 8.98 5.90 -4.26
CA PHE A 347 8.58 7.27 -3.88
C PHE A 347 9.75 8.24 -3.85
N GLU A 348 10.91 7.81 -3.36
CA GLU A 348 12.14 8.62 -3.41
C GLU A 348 12.51 8.94 -4.87
N LYS A 349 12.49 7.94 -5.75
CA LYS A 349 12.72 8.13 -7.19
C LYS A 349 11.68 9.05 -7.83
N LEU A 350 10.39 8.92 -7.46
CA LEU A 350 9.33 9.80 -7.94
C LEU A 350 9.66 11.27 -7.62
N GLY A 351 10.12 11.55 -6.39
CA GLY A 351 10.56 12.90 -5.99
C GLY A 351 11.65 13.49 -6.90
N VAL A 352 12.55 12.64 -7.40
CA VAL A 352 13.63 13.07 -8.32
C VAL A 352 13.12 13.33 -9.73
N VAL A 353 12.26 12.43 -10.27
CA VAL A 353 11.82 12.50 -11.68
C VAL A 353 10.51 13.29 -11.88
N ARG A 354 9.91 13.82 -10.82
CA ARG A 354 8.59 14.50 -10.86
C ARG A 354 8.47 15.57 -11.95
N HIS A 355 9.52 16.34 -12.18
CA HIS A 355 9.53 17.40 -13.20
C HIS A 355 9.37 16.89 -14.65
N SER A 356 9.53 15.58 -14.86
CA SER A 356 9.33 14.91 -16.15
C SER A 356 7.93 14.31 -16.31
N LEU A 357 7.08 14.46 -15.29
CA LEU A 357 5.72 13.91 -15.24
C LEU A 357 4.71 15.07 -15.14
N ASP A 358 3.53 14.85 -15.71
CA ASP A 358 2.41 15.76 -15.45
C ASP A 358 1.78 15.46 -14.08
N PRO A 359 1.09 16.44 -13.45
CA PRO A 359 0.53 16.27 -12.11
C PRO A 359 -0.49 15.12 -12.00
N ARG A 360 -1.22 14.82 -13.09
CA ARG A 360 -2.16 13.68 -13.11
C ARG A 360 -1.41 12.35 -13.05
N THR A 361 -0.33 12.21 -13.83
CA THR A 361 0.52 11.00 -13.81
C THR A 361 1.22 10.85 -12.46
N GLU A 362 1.71 11.93 -11.85
CA GLU A 362 2.27 11.89 -10.50
C GLU A 362 1.29 11.27 -9.51
N LEU A 363 0.03 11.73 -9.48
CA LEU A 363 -0.98 11.22 -8.56
C LEU A 363 -1.42 9.78 -8.89
N ILE A 364 -1.56 9.42 -10.18
CA ILE A 364 -1.81 8.03 -10.58
C ILE A 364 -0.74 7.11 -9.98
N LEU A 365 0.53 7.50 -10.10
CA LEU A 365 1.66 6.72 -9.58
C LEU A 365 1.68 6.68 -8.06
N VAL A 366 1.38 7.78 -7.37
CA VAL A 366 1.26 7.78 -5.91
C VAL A 366 0.25 6.73 -5.46
N TYR A 367 -0.95 6.69 -6.05
CA TYR A 367 -1.97 5.70 -5.70
C TYR A 367 -1.53 4.28 -6.06
N ALA A 368 -0.97 4.08 -7.24
CA ALA A 368 -0.51 2.78 -7.69
C ALA A 368 0.69 2.26 -6.89
N MET A 369 1.49 3.15 -6.31
CA MET A 369 2.63 2.77 -5.48
C MET A 369 2.27 2.63 -3.98
N CYS A 370 1.14 3.15 -3.51
CA CYS A 370 0.66 2.92 -2.15
C CYS A 370 0.29 1.45 -1.92
N GLY A 371 1.19 0.66 -1.33
CA GLY A 371 0.97 -0.74 -0.98
C GLY A 371 2.25 -1.57 -1.05
N PHE A 372 2.30 -2.60 -0.23
CA PHE A 372 3.46 -3.48 -0.03
C PHE A 372 3.62 -4.55 -1.12
N SER A 373 3.16 -4.31 -2.34
CA SER A 373 3.22 -5.26 -3.45
C SER A 373 4.62 -5.35 -4.08
N ASN A 374 5.56 -5.94 -3.34
CA ASN A 374 6.94 -6.17 -3.74
C ASN A 374 7.42 -7.58 -3.37
N PHE A 375 8.56 -8.01 -3.93
CA PHE A 375 9.10 -9.36 -3.69
C PHE A 375 9.48 -9.60 -2.22
N SER A 376 9.97 -8.59 -1.51
CA SER A 376 10.34 -8.74 -0.09
C SER A 376 9.13 -9.02 0.79
N SER A 377 7.99 -8.42 0.47
CA SER A 377 6.74 -8.58 1.21
C SER A 377 6.16 -9.99 1.09
N ILE A 378 6.47 -10.74 0.01
CA ILE A 378 6.12 -12.17 -0.07
C ILE A 378 6.80 -12.95 1.06
N GLY A 379 8.07 -12.65 1.34
CA GLY A 379 8.80 -13.31 2.43
C GLY A 379 8.17 -13.03 3.79
N ILE A 380 7.79 -11.78 4.06
CA ILE A 380 7.08 -11.36 5.27
C ILE A 380 5.74 -12.09 5.38
N LEU A 381 4.96 -12.11 4.30
CA LEU A 381 3.66 -12.77 4.21
C LEU A 381 3.78 -14.28 4.54
N ILE A 382 4.70 -14.99 3.88
CA ILE A 382 4.95 -16.42 4.11
C ILE A 382 5.39 -16.66 5.56
N GLY A 383 6.28 -15.82 6.10
CA GLY A 383 6.73 -15.91 7.49
C GLY A 383 5.57 -15.77 8.48
N THR A 384 4.71 -14.79 8.28
CA THR A 384 3.51 -14.55 9.09
C THR A 384 2.57 -15.75 9.10
N TYR A 385 2.19 -16.24 7.92
CA TYR A 385 1.27 -17.37 7.84
C TYR A 385 1.90 -18.69 8.31
N ASN A 386 3.23 -18.84 8.18
CA ASN A 386 3.94 -19.98 8.76
C ASN A 386 3.86 -20.01 10.29
N ALA A 387 3.90 -18.86 10.94
CA ALA A 387 3.75 -18.74 12.39
C ALA A 387 2.30 -18.98 12.84
N LEU A 388 1.30 -18.54 12.05
CA LEU A 388 -0.11 -18.55 12.44
C LEU A 388 -0.84 -19.85 12.05
N ILE A 389 -0.59 -20.38 10.85
CA ILE A 389 -1.28 -21.57 10.29
C ILE A 389 -0.31 -22.51 9.58
N PRO A 390 0.70 -23.06 10.27
CA PRO A 390 1.73 -23.92 9.65
C PRO A 390 1.14 -25.13 8.89
N GLY A 391 -0.04 -25.63 9.33
CA GLY A 391 -0.73 -26.76 8.69
C GLY A 391 -1.26 -26.48 7.28
N ARG A 392 -1.34 -25.20 6.83
CA ARG A 392 -1.78 -24.81 5.47
C ARG A 392 -0.61 -24.32 4.60
N ARG A 393 0.64 -24.69 4.93
CA ARG A 393 1.85 -24.14 4.28
C ARG A 393 1.84 -24.28 2.76
N ALA A 394 1.51 -25.47 2.24
CA ALA A 394 1.49 -25.71 0.80
C ALA A 394 0.52 -24.78 0.06
N GLU A 395 -0.56 -24.41 0.70
CA GLU A 395 -1.59 -23.54 0.14
C GLU A 395 -1.14 -22.07 0.10
N TYR A 396 -0.78 -21.47 1.23
CA TYR A 396 -0.42 -20.04 1.24
C TYR A 396 0.88 -19.77 0.49
N VAL A 397 1.85 -20.69 0.45
CA VAL A 397 3.04 -20.52 -0.38
C VAL A 397 2.68 -20.49 -1.87
N LYS A 398 1.79 -21.38 -2.33
CA LYS A 398 1.31 -21.40 -3.71
C LYS A 398 0.51 -20.14 -4.06
N LEU A 399 -0.24 -19.60 -3.11
CA LEU A 399 -1.05 -18.39 -3.29
C LEU A 399 -0.23 -17.10 -3.24
N SER A 400 0.94 -17.08 -2.61
CA SER A 400 1.73 -15.86 -2.35
C SER A 400 2.10 -15.10 -3.63
N PHE A 401 2.56 -15.80 -4.67
CA PHE A 401 2.88 -15.17 -5.95
C PHE A 401 1.64 -14.63 -6.67
N LYS A 402 0.52 -15.37 -6.63
CA LYS A 402 -0.75 -14.88 -7.17
C LYS A 402 -1.24 -13.65 -6.40
N ALA A 403 -1.06 -13.63 -5.07
CA ALA A 403 -1.42 -12.50 -4.23
C ALA A 403 -0.57 -11.26 -4.54
N LEU A 404 0.72 -11.41 -4.88
CA LEU A 404 1.54 -10.31 -5.36
C LEU A 404 0.99 -9.72 -6.68
N ILE A 405 0.71 -10.57 -7.67
CA ILE A 405 0.14 -10.12 -8.95
C ILE A 405 -1.21 -9.42 -8.70
N ALA A 406 -2.09 -10.04 -7.89
CA ALA A 406 -3.36 -9.45 -7.52
C ALA A 406 -3.18 -8.08 -6.86
N ALA A 407 -2.23 -7.93 -5.93
CA ALA A 407 -1.96 -6.68 -5.23
C ALA A 407 -1.45 -5.58 -6.17
N VAL A 408 -0.58 -5.91 -7.13
CA VAL A 408 -0.15 -4.96 -8.17
C VAL A 408 -1.33 -4.50 -9.02
N LEU A 409 -2.20 -5.42 -9.45
CA LEU A 409 -3.41 -5.05 -10.21
C LEU A 409 -4.34 -4.15 -9.39
N CYS A 410 -4.57 -4.46 -8.10
CA CYS A 410 -5.44 -3.68 -7.21
C CYS A 410 -4.93 -2.25 -7.02
N THR A 411 -3.65 -2.07 -6.74
CA THR A 411 -3.07 -0.73 -6.57
C THR A 411 -3.04 0.04 -7.89
N SER A 412 -2.80 -0.62 -9.02
CA SER A 412 -2.91 -0.01 -10.35
C SER A 412 -4.33 0.46 -10.66
N MET A 413 -5.36 -0.35 -10.28
CA MET A 413 -6.77 0.06 -10.41
C MET A 413 -7.06 1.32 -9.60
N SER A 414 -6.53 1.45 -8.39
CA SER A 414 -6.72 2.64 -7.56
C SER A 414 -6.14 3.89 -8.22
N GLY A 415 -4.94 3.79 -8.81
CA GLY A 415 -4.36 4.87 -9.62
C GLY A 415 -5.20 5.20 -10.86
N THR A 416 -5.74 4.18 -11.53
CA THR A 416 -6.63 4.36 -12.69
C THR A 416 -7.89 5.13 -12.31
N VAL A 417 -8.56 4.73 -11.22
CA VAL A 417 -9.80 5.39 -10.76
C VAL A 417 -9.53 6.86 -10.42
N LEU A 418 -8.41 7.17 -9.76
CA LEU A 418 -8.02 8.57 -9.55
C LEU A 418 -7.81 9.29 -10.87
N GLY A 419 -7.04 8.70 -11.78
CA GLY A 419 -6.74 9.28 -13.08
C GLY A 419 -7.97 9.57 -13.94
N MET A 420 -9.05 8.78 -13.81
CA MET A 420 -10.33 9.03 -14.49
C MET A 420 -10.98 10.34 -14.08
N PHE A 421 -10.89 10.69 -12.81
CA PHE A 421 -11.62 11.81 -12.22
C PHE A 421 -10.72 13.00 -11.88
N TYR A 422 -9.42 12.95 -12.17
CA TYR A 422 -8.46 13.99 -11.86
C TYR A 422 -8.92 15.41 -12.24
N GLY A 423 -9.47 15.59 -13.44
CA GLY A 423 -9.93 16.89 -13.92
C GLY A 423 -11.31 17.35 -13.39
N VAL A 424 -12.00 16.50 -12.62
CA VAL A 424 -13.33 16.78 -12.07
C VAL A 424 -13.27 17.05 -10.56
N LEU A 425 -12.22 16.54 -9.91
CA LEU A 425 -12.06 16.66 -8.47
C LEU A 425 -11.57 18.08 -8.09
N PRO A 426 -12.16 18.72 -7.06
CA PRO A 426 -11.79 20.08 -6.68
C PRO A 426 -10.35 20.11 -6.17
N SER A 427 -9.58 21.09 -6.67
CA SER A 427 -8.22 21.50 -6.28
C SER A 427 -7.28 20.35 -5.87
N MET A 428 -6.91 19.54 -6.86
CA MET A 428 -5.74 18.67 -6.73
C MET A 428 -4.46 19.39 -7.08
#